data_6d3fb9de668dbf1ebbb5c12fc00d59eb
#
_entry.id   6d3fb9de668dbf1ebbb5c12fc00d59eb
#
_cell.length_a   1.000
_cell.length_b   1.000
_cell.length_c   1.000
_cell.angle_alpha   90.00
_cell.angle_beta   90.00
_cell.angle_gamma   90.00
#
_symmetry.space_group_name_H-M   'P 1'
#
loop_
_entity.id
_entity.type
_entity.pdbx_description
1 polymer ?
#
loop_
_entity_poly.entity_id
_entity_poly.type
_entity_poly.pdbx_seq_one_letter_code
_entity_poly.pdbx_strand_id
1 'polypeptide(L)' 'MINIGQDIKNELTRQERTVSWMARKLNCTRAAVYRIFGKNSIDTALLASISKILHHNFFQDLSDDIVIDE' A
#
# COMPACT_ATOMS: atom_id res chain seq x y z
N MET A 1 12.10 -6.50 -7.94
CA MET A 1 10.64 -6.24 -8.03
C MET A 1 10.16 -5.62 -6.74
N ILE A 2 9.29 -4.64 -6.83
CA ILE A 2 8.76 -3.94 -5.66
C ILE A 2 7.93 -4.89 -4.79
N ASN A 3 8.09 -4.78 -3.47
CA ASN A 3 7.19 -5.42 -2.51
C ASN A 3 6.09 -4.42 -2.16
N ILE A 4 4.88 -4.66 -2.61
CA ILE A 4 3.78 -3.70 -2.48
C ILE A 4 3.42 -3.41 -1.02
N GLY A 5 3.45 -4.42 -0.15
CA GLY A 5 3.15 -4.20 1.27
C GLY A 5 4.17 -3.28 1.91
N GLN A 6 5.45 -3.46 1.59
CA GLN A 6 6.52 -2.60 2.11
C GLN A 6 6.44 -1.19 1.53
N ASP A 7 6.06 -1.07 0.25
CA ASP A 7 5.87 0.23 -0.40
C ASP A 7 4.76 1.03 0.30
N ILE A 8 3.66 0.37 0.65
CA ILE A 8 2.56 0.99 1.39
C ILE A 8 3.04 1.45 2.78
N LYS A 9 3.78 0.59 3.48
CA LYS A 9 4.33 0.93 4.79
C LYS A 9 5.26 2.14 4.70
N ASN A 10 6.13 2.16 3.70
CA ASN A 10 7.07 3.27 3.48
C ASN A 10 6.33 4.58 3.23
N GLU A 11 5.27 4.55 2.44
CA GLU A 11 4.48 5.75 2.13
C GLU A 11 3.75 6.27 3.37
N LEU A 12 3.17 5.35 4.17
CA LEU A 12 2.51 5.72 5.41
C LEU A 12 3.50 6.42 6.36
N THR A 13 4.70 5.85 6.49
CA THR A 13 5.77 6.42 7.32
C THR A 13 6.22 7.77 6.80
N ARG A 14 6.39 7.89 5.48
CA ARG A 14 6.80 9.16 4.84
C ARG A 14 5.79 10.28 5.14
N GLN A 15 4.50 9.95 5.16
CA GLN A 15 3.44 10.91 5.45
C GLN A 15 3.22 11.13 6.95
N GLU A 16 4.00 10.46 7.79
CA GLU A 16 3.90 10.55 9.25
C GLU A 16 2.51 10.17 9.78
N ARG A 17 1.84 9.23 9.09
CA ARG A 17 0.56 8.69 9.52
C ARG A 17 0.77 7.42 10.34
N THR A 18 -0.14 7.17 11.29
CA THR A 18 -0.07 5.99 12.14
C THR A 18 -0.82 4.81 11.56
N VAL A 19 -0.47 3.60 12.02
CA VAL A 19 -1.21 2.38 11.68
C VAL A 19 -2.67 2.50 12.14
N SER A 20 -2.91 3.10 13.31
CA SER A 20 -4.27 3.33 13.81
C SER A 20 -5.08 4.22 12.88
N TRP A 21 -4.47 5.26 12.35
CA TRP A 21 -5.12 6.13 11.37
C TRP A 21 -5.52 5.35 10.11
N MET A 22 -4.59 4.54 9.60
CA MET A 22 -4.83 3.72 8.41
C MET A 22 -5.95 2.70 8.65
N ALA A 23 -5.93 2.05 9.82
CA ALA A 23 -6.94 1.07 10.19
C ALA A 23 -8.34 1.70 10.22
N ARG A 24 -8.47 2.91 10.77
CA ARG A 24 -9.74 3.63 10.78
C ARG A 24 -10.20 3.96 9.36
N LYS A 25 -9.29 4.42 8.50
CA LYS A 25 -9.62 4.79 7.11
C LYS A 25 -10.05 3.57 6.29
N LEU A 26 -9.44 2.42 6.54
CA LEU A 26 -9.78 1.16 5.86
C LEU A 26 -10.94 0.43 6.53
N ASN A 27 -11.41 0.92 7.68
CA ASN A 27 -12.44 0.27 8.47
C ASN A 27 -12.05 -1.18 8.84
N CYS A 28 -10.84 -1.35 9.33
CA CYS A 28 -10.30 -2.65 9.72
C CYS A 28 -9.48 -2.51 11.01
N THR A 29 -8.92 -3.63 11.47
CA THR A 29 -8.08 -3.65 12.68
C THR A 29 -6.64 -3.27 12.34
N ARG A 30 -5.86 -2.87 13.36
CA ARG A 30 -4.42 -2.65 13.21
C ARG A 30 -3.71 -3.93 12.76
N ALA A 31 -4.13 -5.08 13.29
CA ALA A 31 -3.57 -6.37 12.87
C ALA A 31 -3.75 -6.60 11.37
N ALA A 32 -4.89 -6.21 10.81
CA ALA A 32 -5.14 -6.31 9.37
C ALA A 32 -4.19 -5.41 8.57
N VAL A 33 -3.90 -4.20 9.07
CA VAL A 33 -2.94 -3.30 8.43
C VAL A 33 -1.53 -3.91 8.43
N TYR A 34 -1.10 -4.48 9.56
CA TYR A 34 0.20 -5.15 9.63
C TYR A 34 0.29 -6.32 8.66
N ARG A 35 -0.80 -7.07 8.46
CA ARG A 35 -0.84 -8.16 7.47
C ARG A 35 -0.65 -7.62 6.06
N ILE A 36 -1.24 -6.47 5.75
CA ILE A 36 -1.07 -5.81 4.45
C ILE A 36 0.41 -5.50 4.20
N PHE A 37 1.12 -4.98 5.21
CA PHE A 37 2.54 -4.65 5.08
C PHE A 37 3.41 -5.86 4.74
N GLY A 38 2.97 -7.07 5.10
CA GLY A 38 3.71 -8.28 4.81
C GLY A 38 3.39 -8.92 3.46
N LYS A 39 2.48 -8.34 2.69
CA LYS A 39 2.03 -8.96 1.43
C LYS A 39 2.88 -8.54 0.25
N ASN A 40 3.21 -9.53 -0.59
CA ASN A 40 3.88 -9.29 -1.87
C ASN A 40 2.88 -8.95 -2.98
N SER A 41 1.60 -9.23 -2.75
CA SER A 41 0.54 -9.08 -3.74
C SER A 41 -0.74 -8.66 -3.02
N ILE A 42 -1.45 -7.70 -3.58
CA ILE A 42 -2.69 -7.16 -3.03
C ILE A 42 -3.69 -7.07 -4.18
N ASP A 43 -4.96 -7.43 -3.92
CA ASP A 43 -5.97 -7.27 -4.96
C ASP A 43 -6.15 -5.80 -5.35
N THR A 44 -6.55 -5.58 -6.59
CA THR A 44 -6.61 -4.23 -7.16
C THR A 44 -7.65 -3.34 -6.48
N ALA A 45 -8.75 -3.92 -5.99
CA ALA A 45 -9.77 -3.13 -5.30
C ALA A 45 -9.24 -2.57 -3.98
N LEU A 46 -8.55 -3.40 -3.20
CA LEU A 46 -7.93 -2.96 -1.94
C LEU A 46 -6.82 -1.94 -2.21
N LEU A 47 -5.99 -2.20 -3.21
CA LEU A 47 -4.90 -1.28 -3.56
C LEU A 47 -5.45 0.08 -4.02
N ALA A 48 -6.56 0.09 -4.76
CA ALA A 48 -7.20 1.33 -5.17
C ALA A 48 -7.71 2.12 -3.95
N SER A 49 -8.30 1.44 -2.97
CA SER A 49 -8.75 2.08 -1.73
C SER A 49 -7.60 2.67 -0.95
N ILE A 50 -6.50 1.93 -0.82
CA ILE A 50 -5.29 2.39 -0.12
C ILE A 50 -4.70 3.61 -0.83
N SER A 51 -4.65 3.56 -2.17
CA SER A 51 -4.14 4.68 -2.98
C SER A 51 -4.95 5.96 -2.74
N LYS A 52 -6.27 5.84 -2.66
CA LYS A 52 -7.15 6.98 -2.37
C LYS A 52 -6.92 7.53 -0.97
N ILE A 53 -6.79 6.65 0.01
CA ILE A 53 -6.59 7.03 1.42
C ILE A 53 -5.27 7.77 1.61
N LEU A 54 -4.20 7.28 1.00
CA LEU A 54 -2.87 7.86 1.13
C LEU A 54 -2.57 8.93 0.07
N HIS A 55 -3.50 9.22 -0.83
CA HIS A 55 -3.28 10.17 -1.92
C HIS A 55 -1.99 9.86 -2.69
N HIS A 56 -1.73 8.57 -2.92
CA HIS A 56 -0.55 8.10 -3.61
C HIS A 56 -0.94 6.98 -4.58
N ASN A 57 -0.55 7.10 -5.83
CA ASN A 57 -0.89 6.12 -6.85
C ASN A 57 0.08 4.94 -6.80
N PHE A 58 -0.26 3.91 -6.03
CA PHE A 58 0.56 2.69 -5.95
C PHE A 58 0.61 1.90 -7.25
N PHE A 59 -0.39 2.06 -8.11
CA PHE A 59 -0.36 1.44 -9.44
C PHE A 59 0.77 2.03 -10.29
N GLN A 60 1.07 3.32 -10.11
CA GLN A 60 2.21 3.95 -10.79
C GLN A 60 3.53 3.37 -10.30
N ASP A 61 3.66 3.12 -8.99
CA ASP A 61 4.86 2.50 -8.42
C ASP A 61 5.09 1.12 -9.04
N LEU A 62 4.03 0.33 -9.18
CA LEU A 62 4.10 -0.99 -9.81
C LEU A 62 4.45 -0.88 -11.29
N SER A 63 3.83 0.05 -11.99
CA SER A 63 4.10 0.30 -13.41
C SER A 63 5.55 0.69 -13.64
N ASP A 64 6.07 1.58 -12.80
CA ASP A 64 7.46 2.06 -12.90
C ASP A 64 8.48 0.94 -12.63
N ASP A 65 8.08 -0.07 -11.86
CA ASP A 65 8.94 -1.21 -11.52
C ASP A 65 8.95 -2.30 -12.60
N ILE A 66 8.06 -2.21 -13.57
CA ILE A 66 7.97 -3.21 -14.64
C ILE A 66 9.06 -2.93 -15.69
N VAL A 67 9.90 -3.95 -15.93
CA VAL A 67 10.88 -3.94 -17.00
C VAL A 67 10.41 -4.88 -18.09
N ILE A 68 10.24 -4.36 -19.28
CA ILE A 68 9.79 -5.15 -20.43
C ILE A 68 10.97 -5.31 -21.37
N ASP A 69 11.39 -6.56 -21.56
CA ASP A 69 12.44 -6.91 -22.51
C ASP A 69 11.78 -7.24 -23.85
N GLU A 70 12.28 -6.61 -24.92
CA GLU A 70 11.82 -6.87 -26.28
C GLU A 70 12.82 -7.69 -27.06
#